data_f7f3756bebea793414385a951534b7b1
#
_entry.id   f7f3756bebea793414385a951534b7b1
#
_cell.length_a   1.000
_cell.length_b   1.000
_cell.length_c   1.000
_cell.angle_alpha   90.00
_cell.angle_beta   90.00
_cell.angle_gamma   90.00
#
_symmetry.space_group_name_H-M   'P 1'
#
loop_
_entity.id
_entity.type
_entity.pdbx_description
1 polymer ?
#
loop_
_entity_poly.entity_id
_entity_poly.type
_entity_poly.pdbx_seq_one_letter_code
_entity_poly.pdbx_strand_id
1 'polypeptide(L)'
;MGQTLVFGVLNGALYGMIALGIALVFGIMKYLNVAHGSLIIVGAYGSLFLFRLGVDPFATIPVILVALFLGGAILFFSFFKRLIQFPEETKIKNSLLIGFGLMLVLDNLATFLWTGDERSITPSYSGITFQIFGLRFPLIGLSGGFLALLLISILHLFLSRTYFGKAVRAVSQDHEAASLTGIDVSRTFLISFAISVSLAAIPSVLIGLQSFSPTAGIQWFNKGIIVVMLSGIGNIYGVFPAGLFLGIIEALSVFLFGATYREVTGLVVFVLILILFPKGIFGSRAD
;
A
#
# COMPACT_ATOMS: atom_id res chain seq x y z
N MET A 1 24.50 -2.91 13.94
CA MET A 1 24.14 -1.88 12.95
C MET A 1 23.84 -2.47 11.57
N GLY A 2 24.71 -3.31 10.97
CA GLY A 2 24.43 -3.93 9.66
C GLY A 2 23.13 -4.72 9.61
N GLN A 3 22.85 -5.56 10.63
CA GLN A 3 21.61 -6.32 10.72
C GLN A 3 20.36 -5.42 10.81
N THR A 4 20.46 -4.31 11.51
CA THR A 4 19.39 -3.31 11.63
C THR A 4 19.05 -2.68 10.27
N LEU A 5 20.08 -2.36 9.47
CA LEU A 5 19.88 -1.85 8.11
C LEU A 5 19.22 -2.87 7.19
N VAL A 6 19.60 -4.15 7.29
CA VAL A 6 18.92 -5.22 6.52
C VAL A 6 17.42 -5.24 6.83
N PHE A 7 17.05 -5.27 8.11
CA PHE A 7 15.63 -5.25 8.49
C PHE A 7 14.94 -3.95 8.09
N GLY A 8 15.64 -2.81 8.16
CA GLY A 8 15.11 -1.53 7.69
C GLY A 8 14.76 -1.54 6.21
N VAL A 9 15.64 -2.05 5.37
CA VAL A 9 15.42 -2.19 3.92
C VAL A 9 14.26 -3.13 3.61
N LEU A 10 14.20 -4.30 4.27
CA LEU A 10 13.13 -5.28 4.04
C LEU A 10 11.76 -4.74 4.45
N ASN A 11 11.66 -4.10 5.62
CA ASN A 11 10.41 -3.46 6.06
C ASN A 11 10.06 -2.24 5.18
N GLY A 12 11.06 -1.47 4.78
CA GLY A 12 10.87 -0.34 3.88
C GLY A 12 10.33 -0.75 2.51
N ALA A 13 10.76 -1.90 1.99
CA ALA A 13 10.20 -2.47 0.77
C ALA A 13 8.71 -2.81 0.92
N LEU A 14 8.30 -3.38 2.07
CA LEU A 14 6.89 -3.63 2.40
C LEU A 14 6.08 -2.32 2.47
N TYR A 15 6.62 -1.28 3.13
CA TYR A 15 5.96 0.02 3.20
C TYR A 15 5.79 0.66 1.81
N GLY A 16 6.81 0.54 0.96
CA GLY A 16 6.73 0.99 -0.43
C GLY A 16 5.61 0.29 -1.20
N MET A 17 5.45 -1.03 -1.04
CA MET A 17 4.35 -1.77 -1.70
C MET A 17 2.96 -1.32 -1.22
N ILE A 18 2.78 -1.13 0.09
CA ILE A 18 1.53 -0.63 0.66
C ILE A 18 1.20 0.75 0.08
N ALA A 19 2.19 1.61 0.06
CA ALA A 19 2.06 2.98 -0.41
C ALA A 19 1.78 3.09 -1.91
N LEU A 20 2.22 2.12 -2.75
CA LEU A 20 1.93 2.12 -4.20
C LEU A 20 0.44 2.15 -4.51
N GLY A 21 -0.36 1.34 -3.81
CA GLY A 21 -1.80 1.33 -3.98
C GLY A 21 -2.42 2.68 -3.63
N ILE A 22 -2.05 3.25 -2.49
CA ILE A 22 -2.55 4.56 -2.04
C ILE A 22 -2.12 5.66 -3.01
N ALA A 23 -0.84 5.66 -3.43
CA ALA A 23 -0.29 6.64 -4.36
C ALA A 23 -0.98 6.60 -5.72
N LEU A 24 -1.35 5.43 -6.21
CA LEU A 24 -2.03 5.27 -7.50
C LEU A 24 -3.42 5.93 -7.47
N VAL A 25 -4.25 5.65 -6.45
CA VAL A 25 -5.58 6.27 -6.33
C VAL A 25 -5.47 7.78 -6.11
N PHE A 26 -4.62 8.18 -5.16
CA PHE A 26 -4.50 9.58 -4.81
C PHE A 26 -3.90 10.41 -5.96
N GLY A 27 -2.91 9.87 -6.67
CA GLY A 27 -2.28 10.54 -7.81
C GLY A 27 -3.22 10.75 -8.99
N ILE A 28 -4.16 9.82 -9.23
CA ILE A 28 -5.04 9.87 -10.41
C ILE A 28 -6.36 10.58 -10.09
N MET A 29 -6.99 10.22 -8.98
CA MET A 29 -8.39 10.62 -8.69
C MET A 29 -8.50 11.67 -7.59
N LYS A 30 -7.40 11.92 -6.86
CA LYS A 30 -7.41 12.70 -5.62
C LYS A 30 -8.36 12.11 -4.56
N TYR A 31 -8.52 10.78 -4.55
CA TYR A 31 -9.28 10.08 -3.52
C TYR A 31 -8.36 9.56 -2.45
N LEU A 32 -8.74 9.74 -1.19
CA LEU A 32 -8.04 9.19 -0.05
C LEU A 32 -8.83 8.00 0.51
N ASN A 33 -8.40 6.80 0.16
CA ASN A 33 -9.05 5.56 0.61
C ASN A 33 -8.42 5.03 1.90
N VAL A 34 -8.93 5.46 3.05
CA VAL A 34 -8.44 5.01 4.37
C VAL A 34 -8.66 3.50 4.57
N ALA A 35 -9.71 2.93 3.96
CA ALA A 35 -9.98 1.50 4.03
C ALA A 35 -8.91 0.63 3.33
N HIS A 36 -7.94 1.22 2.63
CA HIS A 36 -6.88 0.46 1.96
C HIS A 36 -6.11 -0.45 2.93
N GLY A 37 -5.84 0.03 4.15
CA GLY A 37 -5.21 -0.79 5.20
C GLY A 37 -6.09 -1.97 5.63
N SER A 38 -7.38 -1.76 5.84
CA SER A 38 -8.32 -2.84 6.19
C SER A 38 -8.48 -3.85 5.04
N LEU A 39 -8.42 -3.40 3.78
CA LEU A 39 -8.41 -4.29 2.61
C LEU A 39 -7.15 -5.17 2.57
N ILE A 40 -5.99 -4.67 3.01
CA ILE A 40 -4.79 -5.48 3.20
C ILE A 40 -5.04 -6.58 4.24
N ILE A 41 -5.67 -6.24 5.37
CA ILE A 41 -5.98 -7.22 6.42
C ILE A 41 -7.01 -8.24 5.93
N VAL A 42 -8.04 -7.83 5.20
CA VAL A 42 -9.00 -8.77 4.56
C VAL A 42 -8.27 -9.73 3.62
N GLY A 43 -7.32 -9.24 2.82
CA GLY A 43 -6.47 -10.09 1.98
C GLY A 43 -5.60 -11.06 2.79
N ALA A 44 -5.06 -10.63 3.95
CA ALA A 44 -4.30 -11.49 4.85
C ALA A 44 -5.16 -12.62 5.44
N TYR A 45 -6.40 -12.32 5.84
CA TYR A 45 -7.37 -13.35 6.25
C TYR A 45 -7.74 -14.30 5.11
N GLY A 46 -7.90 -13.79 3.89
CA GLY A 46 -8.12 -14.61 2.68
C GLY A 46 -6.95 -15.58 2.45
N SER A 47 -5.71 -15.09 2.57
CA SER A 47 -4.51 -15.93 2.47
C SER A 47 -4.43 -16.97 3.59
N LEU A 48 -4.75 -16.58 4.85
CA LEU A 48 -4.83 -17.51 5.99
C LEU A 48 -5.87 -18.60 5.76
N PHE A 49 -7.03 -18.25 5.21
CA PHE A 49 -8.07 -19.23 4.88
C PHE A 49 -7.59 -20.24 3.83
N LEU A 50 -6.98 -19.77 2.74
CA LEU A 50 -6.43 -20.64 1.70
C LEU A 50 -5.27 -21.50 2.22
N PHE A 51 -4.42 -20.94 3.09
CA PHE A 51 -3.36 -21.70 3.73
C PHE A 51 -3.90 -22.86 4.58
N ARG A 52 -4.99 -22.66 5.31
CA ARG A 52 -5.67 -23.75 6.05
C ARG A 52 -6.23 -24.84 5.14
N LEU A 53 -6.50 -24.54 3.88
CA LEU A 53 -6.88 -25.52 2.85
C LEU A 53 -5.67 -26.20 2.19
N GLY A 54 -4.45 -25.93 2.68
CA GLY A 54 -3.22 -26.53 2.17
C GLY A 54 -2.54 -25.79 1.02
N VAL A 55 -2.98 -24.56 0.67
CA VAL A 55 -2.37 -23.75 -0.37
C VAL A 55 -1.20 -22.97 0.22
N ASP A 56 -0.02 -23.01 -0.42
CA ASP A 56 1.14 -22.21 0.00
C ASP A 56 0.81 -20.69 -0.02
N PRO A 57 1.23 -19.90 0.99
CA PRO A 57 0.93 -18.48 1.08
C PRO A 57 1.29 -17.67 -0.17
N PHE A 58 2.45 -17.90 -0.77
CA PHE A 58 2.83 -17.20 -2.01
C PHE A 58 1.97 -17.60 -3.21
N ALA A 59 1.51 -18.86 -3.25
CA ALA A 59 0.58 -19.32 -4.27
C ALA A 59 -0.84 -18.73 -4.13
N THR A 60 -1.18 -18.15 -2.96
CA THR A 60 -2.46 -17.44 -2.76
C THR A 60 -2.47 -16.07 -3.41
N ILE A 61 -1.30 -15.46 -3.71
CA ILE A 61 -1.20 -14.10 -4.25
C ILE A 61 -2.12 -13.85 -5.47
N PRO A 62 -2.12 -14.70 -6.52
CA PRO A 62 -2.98 -14.49 -7.67
C PRO A 62 -4.48 -14.50 -7.32
N VAL A 63 -4.89 -15.38 -6.42
CA VAL A 63 -6.30 -15.48 -5.97
C VAL A 63 -6.71 -14.23 -5.21
N ILE A 64 -5.88 -13.80 -4.25
CA ILE A 64 -6.11 -12.56 -3.47
C ILE A 64 -6.10 -11.33 -4.39
N LEU A 65 -5.20 -11.28 -5.37
CA LEU A 65 -5.14 -10.18 -6.34
C LEU A 65 -6.44 -10.06 -7.13
N VAL A 66 -6.96 -11.17 -7.66
CA VAL A 66 -8.24 -11.18 -8.39
C VAL A 66 -9.40 -10.81 -7.45
N ALA A 67 -9.44 -11.38 -6.24
CA ALA A 67 -10.49 -11.08 -5.27
C ALA A 67 -10.50 -9.60 -4.88
N LEU A 68 -9.32 -9.03 -4.59
CA LEU A 68 -9.18 -7.61 -4.26
C LEU A 68 -9.46 -6.69 -5.46
N PHE A 69 -9.12 -7.11 -6.70
CA PHE A 69 -9.47 -6.37 -7.91
C PHE A 69 -10.98 -6.28 -8.09
N LEU A 70 -11.68 -7.39 -7.98
CA LEU A 70 -13.15 -7.44 -8.07
C LEU A 70 -13.80 -6.67 -6.91
N GLY A 71 -13.31 -6.86 -5.68
CA GLY A 71 -13.75 -6.10 -4.51
C GLY A 71 -13.55 -4.59 -4.69
N GLY A 72 -12.40 -4.18 -5.21
CA GLY A 72 -12.11 -2.79 -5.54
C GLY A 72 -13.07 -2.22 -6.59
N ALA A 73 -13.36 -2.98 -7.65
CA ALA A 73 -14.33 -2.57 -8.66
C ALA A 73 -15.74 -2.39 -8.07
N ILE A 74 -16.18 -3.32 -7.22
CA ILE A 74 -17.46 -3.23 -6.51
C ILE A 74 -17.52 -2.01 -5.60
N LEU A 75 -16.47 -1.79 -4.78
CA LEU A 75 -16.38 -0.63 -3.88
C LEU A 75 -16.39 0.69 -4.65
N PHE A 76 -15.66 0.76 -5.76
CA PHE A 76 -15.68 1.95 -6.61
C PHE A 76 -17.07 2.24 -7.14
N PHE A 77 -17.73 1.23 -7.73
CA PHE A 77 -19.05 1.39 -8.32
C PHE A 77 -20.11 1.79 -7.27
N SER A 78 -20.05 1.17 -6.08
CA SER A 78 -21.03 1.40 -5.01
C SER A 78 -20.87 2.73 -4.31
N PHE A 79 -19.62 3.18 -4.05
CA PHE A 79 -19.37 4.31 -3.16
C PHE A 79 -18.61 5.47 -3.81
N PHE A 80 -17.59 5.20 -4.62
CA PHE A 80 -16.66 6.24 -5.10
C PHE A 80 -17.05 6.84 -6.45
N LYS A 81 -17.81 6.12 -7.28
CA LYS A 81 -18.21 6.58 -8.63
C LYS A 81 -18.89 7.95 -8.60
N ARG A 82 -19.75 8.19 -7.62
CA ARG A 82 -20.50 9.46 -7.51
C ARG A 82 -19.58 10.66 -7.23
N LEU A 83 -18.36 10.43 -6.73
CA LEU A 83 -17.42 11.50 -6.42
C LEU A 83 -16.81 12.16 -7.67
N ILE A 84 -16.89 11.52 -8.83
CA ILE A 84 -16.28 12.01 -10.09
C ILE A 84 -16.76 13.43 -10.43
N GLN A 85 -18.04 13.72 -10.15
CA GLN A 85 -18.69 15.00 -10.49
C GLN A 85 -18.38 16.16 -9.53
N PHE A 86 -17.70 15.92 -8.41
CA PHE A 86 -17.41 16.97 -7.43
C PHE A 86 -16.06 17.63 -7.72
N PRO A 87 -15.85 18.90 -7.26
CA PRO A 87 -14.55 19.56 -7.25
C PRO A 87 -13.51 18.77 -6.43
N GLU A 88 -12.21 18.96 -6.73
CA GLU A 88 -11.10 18.21 -6.14
C GLU A 88 -11.13 18.23 -4.59
N GLU A 89 -11.32 19.41 -3.99
CA GLU A 89 -11.38 19.55 -2.53
C GLU A 89 -12.51 18.70 -1.91
N THR A 90 -13.68 18.70 -2.54
CA THR A 90 -14.85 17.92 -2.10
C THR A 90 -14.62 16.42 -2.33
N LYS A 91 -13.93 16.03 -3.42
CA LYS A 91 -13.52 14.64 -3.67
C LYS A 91 -12.64 14.11 -2.53
N ILE A 92 -11.64 14.88 -2.12
CA ILE A 92 -10.73 14.49 -1.04
C ILE A 92 -11.50 14.29 0.26
N LYS A 93 -12.31 15.29 0.67
CA LYS A 93 -13.10 15.23 1.92
C LYS A 93 -14.08 14.05 1.94
N ASN A 94 -14.86 13.90 0.88
CA ASN A 94 -15.86 12.84 0.79
C ASN A 94 -15.26 11.45 0.67
N SER A 95 -14.16 11.30 -0.09
CA SER A 95 -13.47 10.01 -0.20
C SER A 95 -12.84 9.57 1.11
N LEU A 96 -12.31 10.51 1.90
CA LEU A 96 -11.79 10.25 3.24
C LEU A 96 -12.91 9.76 4.17
N LEU A 97 -14.09 10.43 4.15
CA LEU A 97 -15.23 10.02 4.97
C LEU A 97 -15.76 8.64 4.58
N ILE A 98 -15.91 8.37 3.27
CA ILE A 98 -16.33 7.06 2.77
C ILE A 98 -15.28 6.00 3.15
N GLY A 99 -13.99 6.29 2.93
CA GLY A 99 -12.89 5.39 3.27
C GLY A 99 -12.84 5.05 4.76
N PHE A 100 -13.07 6.05 5.62
CA PHE A 100 -13.14 5.85 7.07
C PHE A 100 -14.34 4.99 7.47
N GLY A 101 -15.52 5.25 6.90
CA GLY A 101 -16.71 4.43 7.14
C GLY A 101 -16.51 2.98 6.68
N LEU A 102 -15.91 2.78 5.50
CA LEU A 102 -15.58 1.44 5.01
C LEU A 102 -14.54 0.74 5.90
N MET A 103 -13.53 1.44 6.39
CA MET A 103 -12.56 0.91 7.35
C MET A 103 -13.27 0.38 8.59
N LEU A 104 -14.15 1.17 9.21
CA LEU A 104 -14.91 0.74 10.39
C LEU A 104 -15.75 -0.51 10.11
N VAL A 105 -16.42 -0.56 8.95
CA VAL A 105 -17.23 -1.73 8.57
C VAL A 105 -16.35 -2.96 8.39
N LEU A 106 -15.23 -2.85 7.67
CA LEU A 106 -14.34 -3.98 7.40
C LEU A 106 -13.66 -4.49 8.68
N ASP A 107 -13.16 -3.60 9.54
CA ASP A 107 -12.49 -3.96 10.79
C ASP A 107 -13.46 -4.66 11.77
N ASN A 108 -14.70 -4.14 11.91
CA ASN A 108 -15.70 -4.76 12.75
C ASN A 108 -16.21 -6.09 12.15
N LEU A 109 -16.39 -6.16 10.85
CA LEU A 109 -16.76 -7.41 10.18
C LEU A 109 -15.65 -8.46 10.33
N ALA A 110 -14.39 -8.08 10.17
CA ALA A 110 -13.27 -8.98 10.39
C ALA A 110 -13.18 -9.44 11.84
N THR A 111 -13.40 -8.55 12.82
CA THR A 111 -13.45 -8.90 14.24
C THR A 111 -14.61 -9.84 14.55
N PHE A 112 -15.77 -9.64 13.96
CA PHE A 112 -16.94 -10.51 14.12
C PHE A 112 -16.70 -11.91 13.55
N LEU A 113 -16.05 -12.02 12.37
CA LEU A 113 -15.82 -13.30 11.68
C LEU A 113 -14.64 -14.08 12.27
N TRP A 114 -13.57 -13.40 12.69
CA TRP A 114 -12.31 -14.04 13.08
C TRP A 114 -11.86 -13.78 14.51
N THR A 115 -12.68 -13.12 15.33
CA THR A 115 -12.32 -12.61 16.67
C THR A 115 -11.24 -11.52 16.63
N GLY A 116 -10.98 -10.85 17.78
CA GLY A 116 -9.94 -9.82 17.88
C GLY A 116 -8.52 -10.34 18.07
N ASP A 117 -8.33 -11.67 18.04
CA ASP A 117 -7.04 -12.30 18.34
C ASP A 117 -6.02 -12.07 17.24
N GLU A 118 -4.74 -11.97 17.66
CA GLU A 118 -3.63 -11.98 16.72
C GLU A 118 -3.47 -13.35 16.05
N ARG A 119 -3.21 -13.33 14.76
CA ARG A 119 -3.00 -14.52 13.94
C ARG A 119 -1.76 -14.37 13.07
N SER A 120 -1.19 -15.50 12.67
CA SER A 120 -0.08 -15.55 11.72
C SER A 120 -0.16 -16.80 10.86
N ILE A 121 0.38 -16.71 9.67
CA ILE A 121 0.58 -17.83 8.76
C ILE A 121 2.03 -18.31 8.96
N THR A 122 2.20 -19.55 9.38
CA THR A 122 3.53 -20.14 9.67
C THR A 122 3.79 -21.34 8.76
N PRO A 123 4.23 -21.12 7.51
CA PRO A 123 4.62 -22.21 6.63
C PRO A 123 5.93 -22.84 7.12
N SER A 124 6.25 -24.07 6.64
CA SER A 124 7.43 -24.82 7.04
C SER A 124 8.76 -24.09 6.83
N TYR A 125 8.80 -23.15 5.92
CA TYR A 125 9.99 -22.34 5.60
C TYR A 125 10.06 -20.99 6.35
N SER A 126 9.17 -20.71 7.28
CA SER A 126 9.12 -19.40 7.99
C SER A 126 10.39 -19.09 8.81
N GLY A 127 11.10 -20.14 9.28
CA GLY A 127 12.34 -19.99 10.04
C GLY A 127 13.62 -19.95 9.19
N ILE A 128 13.53 -20.10 7.86
CA ILE A 128 14.72 -20.16 7.01
C ILE A 128 15.38 -18.79 6.91
N THR A 129 16.66 -18.74 7.25
CA THR A 129 17.49 -17.54 7.15
C THR A 129 18.81 -17.85 6.43
N PHE A 130 19.20 -17.01 5.48
CA PHE A 130 20.50 -17.06 4.84
C PHE A 130 21.49 -16.20 5.62
N GLN A 131 22.70 -16.68 5.82
CA GLN A 131 23.76 -15.90 6.45
C GLN A 131 24.81 -15.54 5.41
N ILE A 132 24.96 -14.25 5.13
CA ILE A 132 25.91 -13.70 4.16
C ILE A 132 26.70 -12.61 4.88
N PHE A 133 28.04 -12.71 4.88
CA PHE A 133 28.95 -11.77 5.57
C PHE A 133 28.59 -11.52 7.05
N GLY A 134 28.12 -12.57 7.77
CA GLY A 134 27.71 -12.45 9.18
C GLY A 134 26.36 -11.78 9.40
N LEU A 135 25.65 -11.37 8.34
CA LEU A 135 24.30 -10.80 8.40
C LEU A 135 23.26 -11.89 8.08
N ARG A 136 22.13 -11.85 8.78
CA ARG A 136 21.02 -12.78 8.59
C ARG A 136 19.94 -12.16 7.71
N PHE A 137 19.59 -12.88 6.65
CA PHE A 137 18.56 -12.50 5.70
C PHE A 137 17.39 -13.50 5.78
N PRO A 138 16.26 -13.16 6.42
CA PRO A 138 15.09 -14.05 6.45
C PRO A 138 14.57 -14.27 5.03
N LEU A 139 14.26 -15.54 4.67
CA LEU A 139 13.74 -15.90 3.35
C LEU A 139 12.48 -15.11 2.99
N ILE A 140 11.54 -15.00 3.95
CA ILE A 140 10.29 -14.23 3.77
C ILE A 140 10.58 -12.75 3.49
N GLY A 141 11.54 -12.16 4.21
CA GLY A 141 11.93 -10.77 3.97
C GLY A 141 12.55 -10.57 2.59
N LEU A 142 13.45 -11.46 2.17
CA LEU A 142 14.06 -11.42 0.84
C LEU A 142 13.02 -11.59 -0.28
N SER A 143 12.09 -12.55 -0.12
CA SER A 143 11.00 -12.73 -1.09
C SER A 143 10.10 -11.50 -1.15
N GLY A 144 9.83 -10.85 -0.01
CA GLY A 144 9.11 -9.58 0.05
C GLY A 144 9.84 -8.46 -0.71
N GLY A 145 11.15 -8.31 -0.50
CA GLY A 145 11.98 -7.34 -1.23
C GLY A 145 11.98 -7.59 -2.75
N PHE A 146 12.12 -8.84 -3.16
CA PHE A 146 12.03 -9.24 -4.58
C PHE A 146 10.66 -8.93 -5.18
N LEU A 147 9.57 -9.31 -4.49
CA LEU A 147 8.20 -9.04 -4.92
C LEU A 147 7.92 -7.53 -4.99
N ALA A 148 8.51 -6.73 -4.10
CA ALA A 148 8.39 -5.27 -4.16
C ALA A 148 9.01 -4.71 -5.44
N LEU A 149 10.23 -5.10 -5.76
CA LEU A 149 10.90 -4.68 -6.99
C LEU A 149 10.14 -5.13 -8.23
N LEU A 150 9.62 -6.35 -8.23
CA LEU A 150 8.82 -6.90 -9.32
C LEU A 150 7.53 -6.10 -9.50
N LEU A 151 6.78 -5.87 -8.41
CA LEU A 151 5.52 -5.12 -8.43
C LEU A 151 5.70 -3.70 -8.97
N ILE A 152 6.73 -2.99 -8.49
CA ILE A 152 7.05 -1.64 -8.94
C ILE A 152 7.41 -1.63 -10.42
N SER A 153 8.26 -2.58 -10.84
CA SER A 153 8.69 -2.70 -12.23
C SER A 153 7.50 -2.98 -13.16
N ILE A 154 6.62 -3.90 -12.78
CA ILE A 154 5.40 -4.22 -13.55
C ILE A 154 4.48 -3.00 -13.61
N LEU A 155 4.23 -2.33 -12.48
CA LEU A 155 3.38 -1.14 -12.45
C LEU A 155 3.98 -0.01 -13.29
N HIS A 156 5.29 0.22 -13.20
CA HIS A 156 5.99 1.20 -14.02
C HIS A 156 5.85 0.91 -15.52
N LEU A 157 6.13 -0.32 -15.95
CA LEU A 157 5.96 -0.74 -17.35
C LEU A 157 4.50 -0.59 -17.81
N PHE A 158 3.56 -1.02 -16.98
CA PHE A 158 2.14 -0.90 -17.27
C PHE A 158 1.73 0.56 -17.48
N LEU A 159 2.07 1.46 -16.56
CA LEU A 159 1.72 2.87 -16.67
C LEU A 159 2.48 3.59 -17.79
N SER A 160 3.76 3.24 -18.06
CA SER A 160 4.58 3.93 -19.06
C SER A 160 4.32 3.44 -20.48
N ARG A 161 4.06 2.15 -20.69
CA ARG A 161 4.06 1.51 -22.01
C ARG A 161 2.68 1.14 -22.54
N THR A 162 1.64 1.05 -21.70
CA THR A 162 0.31 0.64 -22.16
C THR A 162 -0.57 1.82 -22.58
N TYR A 163 -1.56 1.52 -23.40
CA TYR A 163 -2.57 2.49 -23.80
C TYR A 163 -3.39 2.98 -22.61
N PHE A 164 -3.71 2.07 -21.69
CA PHE A 164 -4.39 2.41 -20.45
C PHE A 164 -3.56 3.34 -19.57
N GLY A 165 -2.25 3.10 -19.46
CA GLY A 165 -1.34 3.99 -18.73
C GLY A 165 -1.27 5.40 -19.31
N LYS A 166 -1.40 5.55 -20.66
CA LYS A 166 -1.54 6.87 -21.30
C LYS A 166 -2.85 7.55 -20.89
N ALA A 167 -3.97 6.82 -20.90
CA ALA A 167 -5.25 7.34 -20.47
C ALA A 167 -5.22 7.78 -18.99
N VAL A 168 -4.62 6.96 -18.11
CA VAL A 168 -4.41 7.29 -16.70
C VAL A 168 -3.65 8.61 -16.54
N ARG A 169 -2.55 8.80 -17.25
CA ARG A 169 -1.77 10.05 -17.17
C ARG A 169 -2.53 11.26 -17.71
N ALA A 170 -3.27 11.12 -18.80
CA ALA A 170 -4.11 12.18 -19.32
C ALA A 170 -5.19 12.61 -18.31
N VAL A 171 -5.92 11.63 -17.76
CA VAL A 171 -6.97 11.88 -16.77
C VAL A 171 -6.42 12.44 -15.44
N SER A 172 -5.18 12.08 -15.08
CA SER A 172 -4.55 12.61 -13.85
C SER A 172 -4.11 14.07 -13.98
N GLN A 173 -3.88 14.56 -15.18
CA GLN A 173 -3.54 15.96 -15.46
C GLN A 173 -4.80 16.83 -15.54
N ASP A 174 -5.77 16.43 -16.34
CA ASP A 174 -7.04 17.12 -16.50
C ASP A 174 -8.11 16.13 -16.99
N HIS A 175 -9.04 15.77 -16.11
CA HIS A 175 -10.08 14.80 -16.45
C HIS A 175 -11.16 15.38 -17.37
N GLU A 176 -11.38 16.71 -17.38
CA GLU A 176 -12.32 17.35 -18.30
C GLU A 176 -11.73 17.39 -19.71
N ALA A 177 -10.50 17.87 -19.86
CA ALA A 177 -9.79 17.86 -21.14
C ALA A 177 -9.62 16.44 -21.70
N ALA A 178 -9.32 15.45 -20.84
CA ALA A 178 -9.22 14.05 -21.25
C ALA A 178 -10.56 13.51 -21.79
N SER A 179 -11.68 13.90 -21.19
CA SER A 179 -13.01 13.48 -21.66
C SER A 179 -13.32 14.03 -23.07
N LEU A 180 -12.90 15.26 -23.37
CA LEU A 180 -13.07 15.88 -24.71
C LEU A 180 -12.27 15.17 -25.79
N THR A 181 -11.19 14.46 -25.45
CA THR A 181 -10.41 13.63 -26.39
C THR A 181 -10.96 12.22 -26.56
N GLY A 182 -12.13 11.92 -25.97
CA GLY A 182 -12.79 10.62 -26.08
C GLY A 182 -12.35 9.57 -25.06
N ILE A 183 -11.59 9.95 -24.01
CA ILE A 183 -11.21 9.06 -22.93
C ILE A 183 -12.38 8.91 -21.96
N ASP A 184 -12.84 7.68 -21.72
CA ASP A 184 -13.85 7.38 -20.69
C ASP A 184 -13.22 7.49 -19.29
N VAL A 185 -13.40 8.67 -18.66
CA VAL A 185 -12.89 8.99 -17.34
C VAL A 185 -13.44 8.04 -16.27
N SER A 186 -14.74 7.69 -16.34
CA SER A 186 -15.36 6.80 -15.36
C SER A 186 -14.78 5.41 -15.39
N ARG A 187 -14.57 4.85 -16.59
CA ARG A 187 -13.93 3.55 -16.79
C ARG A 187 -12.46 3.57 -16.38
N THR A 188 -11.74 4.65 -16.69
CA THR A 188 -10.36 4.82 -16.29
C THR A 188 -10.22 4.87 -14.77
N PHE A 189 -11.09 5.57 -14.08
CA PHE A 189 -11.12 5.62 -12.61
C PHE A 189 -11.48 4.26 -12.00
N LEU A 190 -12.51 3.58 -12.51
CA LEU A 190 -12.90 2.25 -12.04
C LEU A 190 -11.72 1.27 -12.08
N ILE A 191 -11.07 1.16 -13.24
CA ILE A 191 -9.97 0.20 -13.42
C ILE A 191 -8.76 0.62 -12.58
N SER A 192 -8.45 1.91 -12.50
CA SER A 192 -7.34 2.41 -11.65
C SER A 192 -7.57 2.14 -10.18
N PHE A 193 -8.81 2.32 -9.69
CA PHE A 193 -9.16 2.02 -8.30
C PHE A 193 -9.08 0.51 -8.03
N ALA A 194 -9.60 -0.33 -8.93
CA ALA A 194 -9.53 -1.78 -8.81
C ALA A 194 -8.08 -2.29 -8.81
N ILE A 195 -7.21 -1.75 -9.71
CA ILE A 195 -5.78 -2.05 -9.71
C ILE A 195 -5.15 -1.62 -8.39
N SER A 196 -5.42 -0.41 -7.90
CA SER A 196 -4.89 0.07 -6.62
C SER A 196 -5.22 -0.89 -5.46
N VAL A 197 -6.47 -1.32 -5.35
CA VAL A 197 -6.88 -2.27 -4.31
C VAL A 197 -6.21 -3.63 -4.53
N SER A 198 -6.04 -4.09 -5.76
CA SER A 198 -5.35 -5.35 -6.07
C SER A 198 -3.85 -5.33 -5.74
N LEU A 199 -3.19 -4.16 -5.79
CA LEU A 199 -1.80 -4.02 -5.36
C LEU A 199 -1.61 -4.35 -3.88
N ALA A 200 -2.66 -4.33 -3.07
CA ALA A 200 -2.64 -4.77 -1.68
C ALA A 200 -2.43 -6.29 -1.52
N ALA A 201 -2.59 -7.11 -2.57
CA ALA A 201 -2.51 -8.56 -2.47
C ALA A 201 -1.15 -9.06 -1.97
N ILE A 202 -0.05 -8.52 -2.48
CA ILE A 202 1.30 -8.93 -2.04
C ILE A 202 1.57 -8.51 -0.60
N PRO A 203 1.37 -7.23 -0.20
CA PRO A 203 1.46 -6.83 1.20
C PRO A 203 0.57 -7.66 2.14
N SER A 204 -0.64 -8.02 1.71
CA SER A 204 -1.57 -8.85 2.50
C SER A 204 -0.95 -10.20 2.87
N VAL A 205 -0.36 -10.88 1.91
CA VAL A 205 0.30 -12.18 2.16
C VAL A 205 1.51 -12.01 3.06
N LEU A 206 2.36 -11.00 2.82
CA LEU A 206 3.55 -10.75 3.62
C LEU A 206 3.22 -10.33 5.07
N ILE A 207 2.14 -9.56 5.27
CA ILE A 207 1.63 -9.22 6.59
C ILE A 207 1.01 -10.46 7.24
N GLY A 208 0.32 -11.30 6.47
CA GLY A 208 -0.21 -12.58 6.93
C GLY A 208 0.87 -13.53 7.49
N LEU A 209 2.09 -13.47 6.94
CA LEU A 209 3.26 -14.21 7.42
C LEU A 209 3.89 -13.61 8.70
N GLN A 210 3.45 -12.43 9.11
CA GLN A 210 3.77 -11.82 10.40
C GLN A 210 2.57 -11.97 11.33
N SER A 211 2.64 -11.39 12.54
CA SER A 211 1.48 -11.28 13.42
C SER A 211 0.57 -10.14 12.96
N PHE A 212 -0.73 -10.41 12.79
CA PHE A 212 -1.73 -9.42 12.40
C PHE A 212 -3.05 -9.63 13.14
N SER A 213 -3.79 -8.54 13.35
CA SER A 213 -5.11 -8.54 13.95
C SER A 213 -6.13 -7.84 13.04
N PRO A 214 -7.44 -8.03 13.24
CA PRO A 214 -8.47 -7.37 12.43
C PRO A 214 -8.35 -5.85 12.38
N THR A 215 -7.92 -5.23 13.48
CA THR A 215 -7.82 -3.78 13.64
C THR A 215 -6.46 -3.20 13.24
N ALA A 216 -5.51 -4.03 12.77
CA ALA A 216 -4.18 -3.56 12.36
C ALA A 216 -4.19 -2.75 11.06
N GLY A 217 -5.32 -2.69 10.34
CA GLY A 217 -5.44 -2.00 9.05
C GLY A 217 -5.03 -0.53 9.11
N ILE A 218 -5.46 0.19 10.14
CA ILE A 218 -5.13 1.62 10.29
C ILE A 218 -3.62 1.87 10.45
N GLN A 219 -2.90 0.97 11.14
CA GLN A 219 -1.46 1.09 11.31
C GLN A 219 -0.73 0.99 9.96
N TRP A 220 -1.13 0.03 9.13
CA TRP A 220 -0.57 -0.17 7.79
C TRP A 220 -0.94 0.97 6.84
N PHE A 221 -2.18 1.48 6.92
CA PHE A 221 -2.57 2.67 6.18
C PHE A 221 -1.71 3.87 6.57
N ASN A 222 -1.47 4.11 7.86
CA ASN A 222 -0.63 5.20 8.35
C ASN A 222 0.81 5.10 7.81
N LYS A 223 1.41 3.91 7.78
CA LYS A 223 2.73 3.71 7.14
C LYS A 223 2.68 4.06 5.66
N GLY A 224 1.66 3.58 4.95
CA GLY A 224 1.49 3.86 3.52
C GLY A 224 1.31 5.34 3.22
N ILE A 225 0.46 6.06 3.96
CA ILE A 225 0.22 7.49 3.72
C ILE A 225 1.46 8.35 4.03
N ILE A 226 2.22 8.00 5.08
CA ILE A 226 3.50 8.66 5.38
C ILE A 226 4.44 8.52 4.19
N VAL A 227 4.59 7.31 3.63
CA VAL A 227 5.46 7.08 2.47
C VAL A 227 4.98 7.84 1.24
N VAL A 228 3.65 7.88 0.98
CA VAL A 228 3.10 8.69 -0.13
C VAL A 228 3.42 10.17 0.02
N MET A 229 3.27 10.71 1.21
CA MET A 229 3.59 12.13 1.48
C MET A 229 5.08 12.39 1.37
N LEU A 230 5.94 11.48 1.85
CA LEU A 230 7.40 11.57 1.69
C LEU A 230 7.82 11.51 0.22
N SER A 231 7.14 10.70 -0.60
CA SER A 231 7.43 10.59 -2.03
C SER A 231 7.05 11.85 -2.81
N GLY A 232 6.16 12.67 -2.25
CA GLY A 232 5.48 13.75 -2.96
C GLY A 232 4.21 13.27 -3.66
N ILE A 233 3.15 14.06 -3.49
CA ILE A 233 1.80 13.74 -3.97
C ILE A 233 1.82 13.54 -5.50
N GLY A 234 1.37 12.36 -5.94
CA GLY A 234 1.31 12.00 -7.37
C GLY A 234 2.60 11.41 -7.95
N ASN A 235 3.70 11.40 -7.22
CA ASN A 235 4.94 10.78 -7.66
C ASN A 235 5.00 9.28 -7.29
N ILE A 236 4.43 8.42 -8.15
CA ILE A 236 4.44 6.96 -7.96
C ILE A 236 5.86 6.40 -7.93
N TYR A 237 6.80 7.01 -8.65
CA TYR A 237 8.19 6.53 -8.72
C TYR A 237 8.99 6.80 -7.44
N GLY A 238 8.66 7.88 -6.73
CA GLY A 238 9.27 8.23 -5.45
C GLY A 238 8.81 7.36 -4.28
N VAL A 239 7.74 6.58 -4.44
CA VAL A 239 7.13 5.80 -3.34
C VAL A 239 8.08 4.73 -2.81
N PHE A 240 8.78 4.02 -3.69
CA PHE A 240 9.68 2.96 -3.25
C PHE A 240 10.90 3.48 -2.47
N PRO A 241 11.68 4.44 -3.01
CA PRO A 241 12.78 5.01 -2.23
C PRO A 241 12.29 5.70 -0.95
N ALA A 242 11.10 6.32 -0.92
CA ALA A 242 10.51 6.87 0.29
C ALA A 242 10.18 5.78 1.32
N GLY A 243 9.66 4.64 0.86
CA GLY A 243 9.41 3.47 1.71
C GLY A 243 10.70 2.92 2.33
N LEU A 244 11.75 2.75 1.51
CA LEU A 244 13.07 2.32 2.01
C LEU A 244 13.63 3.31 3.04
N PHE A 245 13.53 4.60 2.77
CA PHE A 245 13.97 5.64 3.68
C PHE A 245 13.25 5.57 5.03
N LEU A 246 11.92 5.47 5.04
CA LEU A 246 11.14 5.33 6.27
C LEU A 246 11.52 4.06 7.04
N GLY A 247 11.65 2.92 6.35
CA GLY A 247 12.01 1.65 6.96
C GLY A 247 13.40 1.67 7.60
N ILE A 248 14.38 2.30 6.96
CA ILE A 248 15.75 2.47 7.51
C ILE A 248 15.70 3.36 8.74
N ILE A 249 15.01 4.48 8.72
CA ILE A 249 14.88 5.40 9.86
C ILE A 249 14.22 4.70 11.05
N GLU A 250 13.12 4.00 10.83
CA GLU A 250 12.46 3.25 11.90
C GLU A 250 13.37 2.17 12.49
N ALA A 251 14.12 1.45 11.65
CA ALA A 251 15.05 0.44 12.12
C ALA A 251 16.21 1.05 12.95
N LEU A 252 16.74 2.19 12.52
CA LEU A 252 17.75 2.93 13.30
C LEU A 252 17.18 3.44 14.63
N SER A 253 15.92 3.90 14.64
CA SER A 253 15.24 4.30 15.87
C SER A 253 15.12 3.14 16.86
N VAL A 254 14.72 1.98 16.38
CA VAL A 254 14.65 0.76 17.21
C VAL A 254 16.02 0.41 17.79
N PHE A 255 17.08 0.57 17.03
CA PHE A 255 18.45 0.31 17.47
C PHE A 255 18.93 1.29 18.53
N LEU A 256 18.60 2.58 18.39
CA LEU A 256 19.08 3.65 19.29
C LEU A 256 18.21 3.82 20.54
N PHE A 257 16.90 3.74 20.39
CA PHE A 257 15.92 4.12 21.43
C PHE A 257 15.03 2.96 21.89
N GLY A 258 15.05 1.82 21.18
CA GLY A 258 14.19 0.67 21.46
C GLY A 258 12.92 0.63 20.63
N ALA A 259 12.25 -0.56 20.64
CA ALA A 259 11.12 -0.84 19.78
C ALA A 259 9.90 0.07 20.00
N THR A 260 9.69 0.54 21.22
CA THR A 260 8.59 1.43 21.61
C THR A 260 8.58 2.75 20.83
N TYR A 261 9.75 3.26 20.46
CA TYR A 261 9.89 4.55 19.77
C TYR A 261 9.79 4.45 18.25
N ARG A 262 9.62 3.25 17.69
CA ARG A 262 9.56 3.02 16.24
C ARG A 262 8.54 3.91 15.54
N GLU A 263 7.29 3.90 16.01
CA GLU A 263 6.19 4.66 15.38
C GLU A 263 6.32 6.16 15.63
N VAL A 264 6.69 6.53 16.83
CA VAL A 264 6.91 7.94 17.20
C VAL A 264 7.98 8.57 16.32
N THR A 265 9.10 7.89 16.12
CA THR A 265 10.18 8.39 15.26
C THR A 265 9.73 8.53 13.81
N GLY A 266 8.99 7.56 13.29
CA GLY A 266 8.42 7.65 11.93
C GLY A 266 7.54 8.89 11.76
N LEU A 267 6.67 9.18 12.72
CA LEU A 267 5.81 10.37 12.72
C LEU A 267 6.60 11.68 12.87
N VAL A 268 7.59 11.73 13.78
CA VAL A 268 8.44 12.91 13.96
C VAL A 268 9.21 13.24 12.68
N VAL A 269 9.83 12.23 12.06
CA VAL A 269 10.56 12.41 10.80
C VAL A 269 9.60 12.85 9.69
N PHE A 270 8.41 12.29 9.62
CA PHE A 270 7.37 12.70 8.69
C PHE A 270 7.02 14.19 8.83
N VAL A 271 6.74 14.64 10.05
CA VAL A 271 6.42 16.05 10.33
C VAL A 271 7.59 16.96 9.98
N LEU A 272 8.82 16.61 10.37
CA LEU A 272 10.01 17.37 10.02
C LEU A 272 10.21 17.50 8.51
N ILE A 273 9.99 16.42 7.78
CA ILE A 273 10.13 16.44 6.31
C ILE A 273 9.04 17.29 5.67
N LEU A 274 7.79 17.24 6.15
CA LEU A 274 6.73 18.11 5.63
C LEU A 274 7.00 19.60 5.87
N ILE A 275 7.65 19.95 6.99
CA ILE A 275 8.05 21.34 7.27
C ILE A 275 9.18 21.77 6.33
N LEU A 276 10.17 20.93 6.11
CA LEU A 276 11.35 21.24 5.29
C LEU A 276 11.09 21.10 3.79
N PHE A 277 10.28 20.12 3.40
CA PHE A 277 9.95 19.74 2.03
C PHE A 277 8.44 19.54 1.86
N PRO A 278 7.64 20.61 1.80
CA PRO A 278 6.18 20.51 1.76
C PRO A 278 5.63 19.79 0.53
N LYS A 279 6.43 19.64 -0.53
CA LYS A 279 6.09 18.85 -1.72
C LYS A 279 6.61 17.39 -1.68
N GLY A 280 7.18 16.94 -0.52
CA GLY A 280 7.84 15.64 -0.39
C GLY A 280 9.32 15.69 -0.85
N ILE A 281 10.09 14.67 -0.42
CA ILE A 281 11.54 14.60 -0.73
C ILE A 281 11.79 14.38 -2.24
N PHE A 282 10.92 13.59 -2.87
CA PHE A 282 11.02 13.23 -4.28
C PHE A 282 9.98 13.97 -5.16
N GLY A 283 9.26 14.96 -4.60
CA GLY A 283 8.32 15.78 -5.34
C GLY A 283 9.01 16.59 -6.43
N SER A 284 8.43 16.64 -7.64
CA SER A 284 8.98 17.49 -8.69
C SER A 284 8.87 18.97 -8.28
N ARG A 285 9.96 19.68 -8.37
CA ARG A 285 9.93 21.15 -8.44
C ARG A 285 9.35 21.51 -9.83
N ALA A 286 8.02 21.51 -9.92
CA ALA A 286 7.40 22.29 -10.97
C ALA A 286 7.48 23.76 -10.50
N ASP A 287 8.27 24.54 -11.18
CA ASP A 287 8.34 26.00 -11.05
C ASP A 287 6.99 26.63 -11.37
#